data_f99be3a76665eae8b33c00f42fc93972
#
_entry.id   f99be3a76665eae8b33c00f42fc93972
#
_cell.length_a   1.000
_cell.length_b   1.000
_cell.length_c   1.000
_cell.angle_alpha   90.00
_cell.angle_beta   90.00
_cell.angle_gamma   90.00
#
_symmetry.space_group_name_H-M   'P 1'
#
loop_
_entity.id
_entity.type
_entity.pdbx_description
1 polymer ?
#
loop_
_entity_poly.entity_id
_entity_poly.type
_entity_poly.pdbx_seq_one_letter_code
_entity_poly.pdbx_strand_id
1 'polypeptide(L)'
;MAALDALSGLSVFLASFAMAERRDIIVIGALLVILSVLGAFESPTVQACIPQMLSGSNIVKGNAIVNQVSSITSLITPFLGSVFYAAFGICPVFYGAVLCFFLTALLECFIQLDYQKPADHMGIGAIIKEDFSVSMHFLRREQPDILKLLLLAAAVSLFVAGTAVVGFPYLVRTVLGLPAAYYGVAESAMGAASILGSLCVMALAKKIRPPHLVGILAGFGLCLFPCGLAFLFPLHAFTRYLILLIMFCTCQLGCSLFSTYAISVIQAHTPEDLMGKVMSYVFTLSLCAQPAGQIIYGFLFDLFSDSVSRVLVPSGVIIIIISLASAGFFRQLAKPDFDS
;
A
#
# COMPACT_ATOMS: atom_id res chain seq x y z
N MET A 1 18.16 -5.53 -11.62
CA MET A 1 17.35 -4.41 -12.09
C MET A 1 17.08 -4.59 -13.59
N ALA A 2 18.01 -4.31 -14.51
CA ALA A 2 17.78 -4.35 -15.97
C ALA A 2 17.12 -5.64 -16.50
N ALA A 3 17.47 -6.81 -15.98
CA ALA A 3 16.84 -8.07 -16.34
C ALA A 3 15.37 -8.16 -15.87
N LEU A 4 15.03 -7.60 -14.71
CA LEU A 4 13.66 -7.57 -14.19
C LEU A 4 12.79 -6.64 -15.04
N ASP A 5 13.28 -5.46 -15.37
CA ASP A 5 12.58 -4.51 -16.23
C ASP A 5 12.41 -5.05 -17.65
N ALA A 6 13.45 -5.68 -18.22
CA ALA A 6 13.34 -6.33 -19.53
C ALA A 6 12.29 -7.44 -19.53
N LEU A 7 12.23 -8.28 -18.46
CA LEU A 7 11.21 -9.32 -18.31
C LEU A 7 9.81 -8.72 -18.13
N SER A 8 9.68 -7.62 -17.39
CA SER A 8 8.42 -6.90 -17.24
C SER A 8 7.94 -6.35 -18.59
N GLY A 9 8.82 -5.67 -19.32
CA GLY A 9 8.52 -5.17 -20.65
C GLY A 9 8.12 -6.29 -21.65
N LEU A 10 8.84 -7.41 -21.64
CA LEU A 10 8.51 -8.57 -22.46
C LEU A 10 7.16 -9.17 -22.09
N SER A 11 6.84 -9.25 -20.80
CA SER A 11 5.56 -9.78 -20.32
C SER A 11 4.38 -8.91 -20.77
N VAL A 12 4.51 -7.57 -20.68
CA VAL A 12 3.49 -6.63 -21.17
C VAL A 12 3.36 -6.71 -22.69
N PHE A 13 4.47 -6.85 -23.41
CA PHE A 13 4.48 -6.98 -24.86
C PHE A 13 3.75 -8.26 -25.31
N LEU A 14 4.05 -9.40 -24.70
CA LEU A 14 3.37 -10.67 -25.00
C LEU A 14 1.88 -10.61 -24.67
N ALA A 15 1.51 -9.97 -23.54
CA ALA A 15 0.12 -9.78 -23.16
C ALA A 15 -0.64 -8.93 -24.18
N SER A 16 -0.01 -7.91 -24.80
CA SER A 16 -0.64 -7.07 -25.81
C SER A 16 -1.10 -7.85 -27.05
N PHE A 17 -0.36 -8.90 -27.43
CA PHE A 17 -0.77 -9.80 -28.52
C PHE A 17 -1.88 -10.77 -28.11
N ALA A 18 -1.79 -11.31 -26.88
CA ALA A 18 -2.76 -12.29 -26.40
C ALA A 18 -4.16 -11.70 -26.18
N MET A 19 -4.28 -10.40 -25.93
CA MET A 19 -5.56 -9.69 -25.80
C MET A 19 -6.36 -9.61 -27.10
N ALA A 20 -5.73 -9.76 -28.25
CA ALA A 20 -6.42 -9.76 -29.55
C ALA A 20 -7.37 -10.97 -29.75
N GLU A 21 -7.27 -12.01 -28.91
CA GLU A 21 -7.98 -13.31 -29.04
C GLU A 21 -9.19 -13.49 -28.09
N ARG A 22 -9.76 -12.46 -27.49
CA ARG A 22 -10.93 -12.49 -26.58
C ARG A 22 -10.75 -13.18 -25.21
N ARG A 23 -9.52 -13.29 -24.69
CA ARG A 23 -9.26 -13.83 -23.34
C ARG A 23 -8.75 -12.75 -22.37
N ASP A 24 -9.24 -11.54 -22.51
CA ASP A 24 -8.71 -10.33 -21.88
C ASP A 24 -8.55 -10.43 -20.37
N ILE A 25 -9.53 -10.98 -19.65
CA ILE A 25 -9.50 -11.06 -18.17
C ILE A 25 -8.40 -12.00 -17.68
N ILE A 26 -8.23 -13.17 -18.33
CA ILE A 26 -7.22 -14.15 -17.93
C ILE A 26 -5.81 -13.62 -18.25
N VAL A 27 -5.66 -12.99 -19.39
CA VAL A 27 -4.37 -12.41 -19.84
C VAL A 27 -3.97 -11.27 -18.90
N ILE A 28 -4.89 -10.36 -18.59
CA ILE A 28 -4.64 -9.27 -17.64
C ILE A 28 -4.34 -9.81 -16.24
N GLY A 29 -5.10 -10.79 -15.76
CA GLY A 29 -4.86 -11.42 -14.47
C GLY A 29 -3.47 -12.08 -14.38
N ALA A 30 -3.08 -12.85 -15.40
CA ALA A 30 -1.75 -13.45 -15.46
C ALA A 30 -0.64 -12.39 -15.53
N LEU A 31 -0.82 -11.34 -16.34
CA LEU A 31 0.12 -10.23 -16.43
C LEU A 31 0.31 -9.55 -15.08
N LEU A 32 -0.77 -9.24 -14.36
CA LEU A 32 -0.71 -8.61 -13.05
C LEU A 32 0.06 -9.48 -12.03
N VAL A 33 -0.14 -10.80 -12.06
CA VAL A 33 0.62 -11.73 -11.21
C VAL A 33 2.12 -11.69 -11.56
N ILE A 34 2.45 -11.77 -12.84
CA ILE A 34 3.86 -11.73 -13.30
C ILE A 34 4.52 -10.41 -12.87
N LEU A 35 3.88 -9.27 -13.16
CA LEU A 35 4.42 -7.95 -12.80
C LEU A 35 4.54 -7.77 -11.28
N SER A 36 3.59 -8.29 -10.50
CA SER A 36 3.65 -8.27 -9.04
C SER A 36 4.83 -9.07 -8.50
N VAL A 37 5.10 -10.26 -9.07
CA VAL A 37 6.25 -11.08 -8.69
C VAL A 37 7.56 -10.37 -9.05
N LEU A 38 7.68 -9.83 -10.26
CA LEU A 38 8.89 -9.12 -10.69
C LEU A 38 9.12 -7.87 -9.84
N GLY A 39 8.07 -7.08 -9.57
CA GLY A 39 8.14 -5.89 -8.71
C GLY A 39 8.51 -6.20 -7.25
N ALA A 40 8.15 -7.38 -6.73
CA ALA A 40 8.55 -7.80 -5.40
C ALA A 40 10.07 -7.99 -5.26
N PHE A 41 10.76 -8.33 -6.35
CA PHE A 41 12.23 -8.40 -6.38
C PHE A 41 12.87 -7.06 -6.73
N GLU A 42 12.21 -6.22 -7.52
CA GLU A 42 12.74 -4.94 -7.99
C GLU A 42 12.92 -3.95 -6.84
N SER A 43 11.90 -3.75 -6.02
CA SER A 43 11.92 -2.78 -4.92
C SER A 43 13.08 -2.97 -3.92
N PRO A 44 13.33 -4.18 -3.37
CA PRO A 44 14.48 -4.40 -2.49
C PRO A 44 15.82 -4.29 -3.24
N THR A 45 15.85 -4.65 -4.53
CA THR A 45 17.07 -4.52 -5.35
C THR A 45 17.45 -3.07 -5.54
N VAL A 46 16.51 -2.18 -5.84
CA VAL A 46 16.74 -0.72 -5.94
C VAL A 46 17.28 -0.17 -4.62
N GLN A 47 16.67 -0.53 -3.49
CA GLN A 47 17.12 -0.08 -2.18
C GLN A 47 18.52 -0.58 -1.81
N ALA A 48 18.87 -1.81 -2.20
CA ALA A 48 20.20 -2.36 -1.98
C ALA A 48 21.29 -1.72 -2.85
N CYS A 49 20.94 -1.16 -4.00
CA CYS A 49 21.88 -0.47 -4.90
C CYS A 49 22.27 0.93 -4.39
N ILE A 50 21.41 1.62 -3.64
CA ILE A 50 21.66 3.00 -3.18
C ILE A 50 22.98 3.11 -2.38
N PRO A 51 23.25 2.27 -1.35
CA PRO A 51 24.51 2.35 -0.61
C PRO A 51 25.73 1.87 -1.42
N GLN A 52 25.53 1.13 -2.53
CA GLN A 52 26.61 0.76 -3.45
C GLN A 52 27.00 1.87 -4.42
N MET A 53 26.04 2.77 -4.71
CA MET A 53 26.26 3.90 -5.61
C MET A 53 26.67 5.19 -4.88
N LEU A 54 26.27 5.33 -3.63
CA LEU A 54 26.43 6.56 -2.84
C LEU A 54 27.09 6.25 -1.50
N SER A 55 27.89 7.18 -0.99
CA SER A 55 28.60 7.04 0.30
C SER A 55 28.26 8.18 1.26
N GLY A 56 28.36 7.91 2.57
CA GLY A 56 28.20 8.88 3.63
C GLY A 56 26.81 9.55 3.62
N SER A 57 26.78 10.87 3.78
CA SER A 57 25.51 11.64 3.81
C SER A 57 24.70 11.64 2.50
N ASN A 58 25.32 11.21 1.39
CA ASN A 58 24.63 11.15 0.10
C ASN A 58 23.67 9.95 0.01
N ILE A 59 23.85 8.90 0.81
CA ILE A 59 22.89 7.79 0.92
C ILE A 59 21.52 8.31 1.34
N VAL A 60 21.47 9.18 2.36
CA VAL A 60 20.22 9.79 2.85
C VAL A 60 19.56 10.63 1.75
N LYS A 61 20.36 11.39 0.98
CA LYS A 61 19.85 12.18 -0.16
C LYS A 61 19.32 11.28 -1.27
N GLY A 62 20.01 10.17 -1.59
CA GLY A 62 19.55 9.19 -2.57
C GLY A 62 18.21 8.56 -2.20
N ASN A 63 18.07 8.09 -0.95
CA ASN A 63 16.82 7.58 -0.43
C ASN A 63 15.69 8.63 -0.48
N ALA A 64 16.00 9.89 -0.13
CA ALA A 64 15.03 10.97 -0.19
C ALA A 64 14.55 11.24 -1.63
N ILE A 65 15.43 11.18 -2.62
CA ILE A 65 15.08 11.34 -4.03
C ILE A 65 14.18 10.19 -4.49
N VAL A 66 14.53 8.93 -4.17
CA VAL A 66 13.71 7.76 -4.53
C VAL A 66 12.30 7.87 -3.93
N ASN A 67 12.20 8.23 -2.65
CA ASN A 67 10.92 8.42 -1.98
C ASN A 67 10.11 9.58 -2.58
N GLN A 68 10.77 10.67 -2.97
CA GLN A 68 10.13 11.82 -3.60
C GLN A 68 9.58 11.47 -4.99
N VAL A 69 10.36 10.76 -5.81
CA VAL A 69 9.92 10.27 -7.13
C VAL A 69 8.74 9.32 -6.96
N SER A 70 8.80 8.37 -6.03
CA SER A 70 7.69 7.44 -5.74
C SER A 70 6.41 8.17 -5.33
N SER A 71 6.53 9.20 -4.48
CA SER A 71 5.37 10.00 -4.04
C SER A 71 4.74 10.78 -5.19
N ILE A 72 5.56 11.42 -6.05
CA ILE A 72 5.08 12.14 -7.22
C ILE A 72 4.41 11.18 -8.22
N THR A 73 5.04 10.03 -8.45
CA THR A 73 4.51 8.99 -9.33
C THR A 73 3.16 8.49 -8.84
N SER A 74 3.05 8.15 -7.56
CA SER A 74 1.79 7.69 -6.95
C SER A 74 0.66 8.71 -7.06
N LEU A 75 0.98 10.00 -7.07
CA LEU A 75 0.00 11.08 -7.22
C LEU A 75 -0.46 11.25 -8.68
N ILE A 76 0.48 11.20 -9.63
CA ILE A 76 0.23 11.58 -11.02
C ILE A 76 -0.23 10.38 -11.86
N THR A 77 0.33 9.19 -11.63
CA THR A 77 0.09 8.01 -12.47
C THR A 77 -1.38 7.59 -12.56
N PRO A 78 -2.19 7.55 -11.48
CA PRO A 78 -3.58 7.16 -11.58
C PRO A 78 -4.40 8.12 -12.47
N PHE A 79 -4.11 9.42 -12.36
CA PHE A 79 -4.76 10.44 -13.19
C PHE A 79 -4.36 10.28 -14.66
N LEU A 80 -3.07 10.26 -14.95
CA LEU A 80 -2.58 10.09 -16.32
C LEU A 80 -3.05 8.76 -16.93
N GLY A 81 -2.94 7.66 -16.19
CA GLY A 81 -3.37 6.34 -16.63
C GLY A 81 -4.85 6.30 -17.00
N SER A 82 -5.72 6.91 -16.18
CA SER A 82 -7.14 6.97 -16.46
C SER A 82 -7.49 7.84 -17.67
N VAL A 83 -6.81 8.97 -17.86
CA VAL A 83 -6.98 9.86 -19.01
C VAL A 83 -6.52 9.17 -20.30
N PHE A 84 -5.32 8.59 -20.31
CA PHE A 84 -4.80 7.85 -21.47
C PHE A 84 -5.68 6.65 -21.81
N TYR A 85 -6.11 5.89 -20.81
CA TYR A 85 -7.04 4.78 -21.03
C TYR A 85 -8.39 5.25 -21.63
N ALA A 86 -8.94 6.34 -21.13
CA ALA A 86 -10.19 6.88 -21.63
C ALA A 86 -10.09 7.44 -23.06
N ALA A 87 -8.94 8.05 -23.40
CA ALA A 87 -8.71 8.67 -24.71
C ALA A 87 -8.29 7.66 -25.80
N PHE A 88 -7.46 6.69 -25.46
CA PHE A 88 -6.79 5.83 -26.46
C PHE A 88 -7.11 4.33 -26.27
N GLY A 89 -7.77 3.94 -25.18
CA GLY A 89 -7.98 2.53 -24.83
C GLY A 89 -6.75 1.85 -24.26
N ILE A 90 -6.83 0.53 -24.05
CA ILE A 90 -5.81 -0.23 -23.33
C ILE A 90 -4.55 -0.54 -24.14
N CYS A 91 -4.68 -0.79 -25.46
CA CYS A 91 -3.55 -1.21 -26.29
C CYS A 91 -2.43 -0.16 -26.38
N PRO A 92 -2.71 1.14 -26.66
CA PRO A 92 -1.66 2.16 -26.65
C PRO A 92 -1.01 2.35 -25.28
N VAL A 93 -1.75 2.15 -24.18
CA VAL A 93 -1.20 2.18 -22.82
C VAL A 93 -0.19 1.05 -22.61
N PHE A 94 -0.47 -0.15 -23.10
CA PHE A 94 0.47 -1.27 -23.06
C PHE A 94 1.74 -1.01 -23.88
N TYR A 95 1.63 -0.47 -25.09
CA TYR A 95 2.82 -0.13 -25.88
C TYR A 95 3.66 0.97 -25.21
N GLY A 96 3.01 1.94 -24.59
CA GLY A 96 3.71 2.96 -23.79
C GLY A 96 4.46 2.34 -22.60
N ALA A 97 3.82 1.40 -21.87
CA ALA A 97 4.45 0.68 -20.77
C ALA A 97 5.66 -0.16 -21.24
N VAL A 98 5.51 -0.89 -22.36
CA VAL A 98 6.63 -1.65 -22.98
C VAL A 98 7.82 -0.74 -23.27
N LEU A 99 7.56 0.41 -23.89
CA LEU A 99 8.61 1.38 -24.20
C LEU A 99 9.32 1.87 -22.93
N CYS A 100 8.54 2.21 -21.87
CA CYS A 100 9.10 2.65 -20.60
C CYS A 100 9.97 1.56 -19.96
N PHE A 101 9.51 0.32 -19.87
CA PHE A 101 10.28 -0.78 -19.27
C PHE A 101 11.60 -1.04 -20.02
N PHE A 102 11.58 -1.07 -21.35
CA PHE A 102 12.82 -1.28 -22.11
C PHE A 102 13.76 -0.06 -22.02
N LEU A 103 13.22 1.16 -21.95
CA LEU A 103 14.03 2.36 -21.75
C LEU A 103 14.70 2.35 -20.37
N THR A 104 13.96 1.97 -19.33
CA THR A 104 14.49 1.82 -17.96
C THR A 104 15.57 0.74 -17.93
N ALA A 105 15.30 -0.45 -18.48
CA ALA A 105 16.28 -1.51 -18.56
C ALA A 105 17.58 -1.08 -19.28
N LEU A 106 17.45 -0.30 -20.36
CA LEU A 106 18.60 0.25 -21.08
C LEU A 106 19.39 1.24 -20.21
N LEU A 107 18.71 2.16 -19.51
CA LEU A 107 19.35 3.12 -18.61
C LEU A 107 20.05 2.42 -17.44
N GLU A 108 19.47 1.38 -16.90
CA GLU A 108 20.04 0.57 -15.82
C GLU A 108 21.33 -0.17 -16.22
N CYS A 109 21.49 -0.53 -17.50
CA CYS A 109 22.71 -1.12 -18.01
C CYS A 109 23.93 -0.18 -17.93
N PHE A 110 23.72 1.13 -17.80
CA PHE A 110 24.80 2.10 -17.61
C PHE A 110 25.20 2.30 -16.15
N ILE A 111 24.46 1.73 -15.20
CA ILE A 111 24.78 1.82 -13.77
C ILE A 111 25.92 0.87 -13.45
N GLN A 112 27.03 1.42 -12.98
CA GLN A 112 28.18 0.63 -12.50
C GLN A 112 28.07 0.44 -10.99
N LEU A 113 28.01 -0.82 -10.53
CA LEU A 113 27.93 -1.18 -9.13
C LEU A 113 29.20 -1.87 -8.70
N ASP A 114 29.79 -1.44 -7.57
CA ASP A 114 30.90 -2.13 -6.92
C ASP A 114 30.34 -3.29 -6.06
N TYR A 115 30.11 -4.44 -6.69
CA TYR A 115 29.54 -5.61 -6.02
C TYR A 115 30.62 -6.40 -5.29
N GLN A 116 30.62 -6.33 -3.97
CA GLN A 116 31.40 -7.25 -3.13
C GLN A 116 30.55 -8.47 -2.76
N LYS A 117 31.01 -9.64 -3.19
CA LYS A 117 30.31 -10.90 -2.92
C LYS A 117 30.37 -11.20 -1.41
N PRO A 118 29.22 -11.44 -0.73
CA PRO A 118 29.22 -11.84 0.68
C PRO A 118 30.01 -13.14 0.88
N ALA A 119 30.81 -13.19 1.94
CA ALA A 119 31.70 -14.31 2.23
C ALA A 119 31.01 -15.48 2.97
N ASP A 120 29.70 -15.54 3.08
CA ASP A 120 29.00 -16.50 3.93
C ASP A 120 28.60 -17.78 3.19
N HIS A 121 29.05 -18.92 3.75
CA HIS A 121 28.79 -20.29 3.29
C HIS A 121 27.55 -20.95 3.94
N MET A 122 26.74 -20.22 4.70
CA MET A 122 25.51 -20.78 5.26
C MET A 122 24.40 -20.83 4.20
N GLY A 123 23.74 -21.98 4.11
CA GLY A 123 22.62 -22.13 3.17
C GLY A 123 21.52 -21.12 3.47
N ILE A 124 20.98 -20.46 2.43
CA ILE A 124 19.96 -19.40 2.52
C ILE A 124 18.78 -19.81 3.43
N GLY A 125 18.37 -21.08 3.40
CA GLY A 125 17.27 -21.58 4.24
C GLY A 125 17.60 -21.61 5.74
N ALA A 126 18.88 -21.82 6.13
CA ALA A 126 19.31 -21.78 7.53
C ALA A 126 19.34 -20.34 8.06
N ILE A 127 19.84 -19.41 7.26
CA ILE A 127 19.85 -17.97 7.57
C ILE A 127 18.42 -17.46 7.77
N ILE A 128 17.51 -17.76 6.85
CA ILE A 128 16.09 -17.33 6.95
C ILE A 128 15.45 -17.91 8.21
N LYS A 129 15.70 -19.18 8.54
CA LYS A 129 15.10 -19.83 9.72
C LYS A 129 15.64 -19.24 11.02
N GLU A 130 16.94 -18.97 11.10
CA GLU A 130 17.59 -18.37 12.28
C GLU A 130 17.09 -16.92 12.47
N ASP A 131 17.11 -16.11 11.42
CA ASP A 131 16.63 -14.74 11.45
C ASP A 131 15.16 -14.66 11.84
N PHE A 132 14.33 -15.56 11.31
CA PHE A 132 12.93 -15.65 11.69
C PHE A 132 12.77 -16.01 13.17
N SER A 133 13.53 -17.00 13.67
CA SER A 133 13.46 -17.45 15.06
C SER A 133 13.83 -16.33 16.03
N VAL A 134 14.96 -15.65 15.79
CA VAL A 134 15.47 -14.56 16.64
C VAL A 134 14.47 -13.41 16.69
N SER A 135 14.01 -12.95 15.53
CA SER A 135 13.08 -11.83 15.47
C SER A 135 11.70 -12.15 16.04
N MET A 136 11.21 -13.38 15.83
CA MET A 136 9.94 -13.81 16.41
C MET A 136 10.04 -13.97 17.93
N HIS A 137 11.21 -14.39 18.44
CA HIS A 137 11.46 -14.43 19.88
C HIS A 137 11.42 -13.01 20.48
N PHE A 138 12.13 -12.05 19.86
CA PHE A 138 12.12 -10.65 20.25
C PHE A 138 10.69 -10.09 20.27
N LEU A 139 9.95 -10.24 19.17
CA LEU A 139 8.59 -9.71 19.06
C LEU A 139 7.60 -10.35 20.05
N ARG A 140 7.76 -11.64 20.40
CA ARG A 140 6.82 -12.34 21.29
C ARG A 140 7.18 -12.21 22.76
N ARG A 141 8.46 -12.15 23.10
CA ARG A 141 8.96 -12.23 24.48
C ARG A 141 9.41 -10.89 25.01
N GLU A 142 10.14 -10.14 24.21
CA GLU A 142 10.77 -8.90 24.67
C GLU A 142 9.88 -7.69 24.36
N GLN A 143 9.26 -7.65 23.18
CA GLN A 143 8.44 -6.52 22.73
C GLN A 143 7.08 -6.96 22.18
N PRO A 144 6.19 -7.55 23.01
CA PRO A 144 4.88 -8.00 22.56
C PRO A 144 3.97 -6.85 22.07
N ASP A 145 4.26 -5.63 22.47
CA ASP A 145 3.49 -4.46 22.07
C ASP A 145 3.82 -4.03 20.62
N ILE A 146 5.06 -4.23 20.18
CA ILE A 146 5.41 -4.07 18.76
C ILE A 146 4.64 -5.08 17.91
N LEU A 147 4.55 -6.34 18.36
CA LEU A 147 3.79 -7.36 17.64
C LEU A 147 2.29 -7.02 17.53
N LYS A 148 1.67 -6.51 18.59
CA LYS A 148 0.28 -6.04 18.57
C LYS A 148 0.08 -4.89 17.58
N LEU A 149 1.02 -3.94 17.55
CA LEU A 149 0.98 -2.81 16.62
C LEU A 149 1.14 -3.26 15.16
N LEU A 150 2.02 -4.25 14.92
CA LEU A 150 2.18 -4.90 13.61
C LEU A 150 0.90 -5.57 13.14
N LEU A 151 0.26 -6.38 13.99
CA LEU A 151 -1.00 -7.06 13.66
C LEU A 151 -2.12 -6.05 13.41
N LEU A 152 -2.18 -4.97 14.17
CA LEU A 152 -3.16 -3.91 13.95
C LEU A 152 -2.91 -3.18 12.63
N ALA A 153 -1.66 -2.88 12.29
CA ALA A 153 -1.29 -2.28 11.00
C ALA A 153 -1.64 -3.21 9.82
N ALA A 154 -1.41 -4.50 9.96
CA ALA A 154 -1.81 -5.49 8.96
C ALA A 154 -3.35 -5.57 8.81
N ALA A 155 -4.10 -5.55 9.91
CA ALA A 155 -5.56 -5.50 9.88
C ALA A 155 -6.06 -4.22 9.16
N VAL A 156 -5.49 -3.07 9.48
CA VAL A 156 -5.81 -1.80 8.77
C VAL A 156 -5.49 -1.93 7.28
N SER A 157 -4.33 -2.48 6.91
CA SER A 157 -3.93 -2.70 5.52
C SER A 157 -4.92 -3.60 4.78
N LEU A 158 -5.44 -4.65 5.43
CA LEU A 158 -6.45 -5.55 4.87
C LEU A 158 -7.75 -4.79 4.54
N PHE A 159 -8.27 -4.02 5.49
CA PHE A 159 -9.52 -3.27 5.28
C PHE A 159 -9.35 -2.14 4.27
N VAL A 160 -8.25 -1.40 4.33
CA VAL A 160 -7.97 -0.30 3.40
C VAL A 160 -7.75 -0.84 1.98
N ALA A 161 -6.96 -1.89 1.81
CA ALA A 161 -6.74 -2.48 0.49
C ALA A 161 -8.03 -3.05 -0.10
N GLY A 162 -8.86 -3.73 0.71
CA GLY A 162 -10.14 -4.25 0.26
C GLY A 162 -11.13 -3.16 -0.14
N THR A 163 -11.31 -2.15 0.71
CA THR A 163 -12.29 -1.08 0.45
C THR A 163 -11.82 -0.04 -0.56
N ALA A 164 -10.55 0.39 -0.50
CA ALA A 164 -10.04 1.43 -1.39
C ALA A 164 -9.58 0.87 -2.74
N VAL A 165 -8.79 -0.22 -2.77
CA VAL A 165 -8.22 -0.72 -4.02
C VAL A 165 -9.23 -1.53 -4.84
N VAL A 166 -10.11 -2.30 -4.19
CA VAL A 166 -11.15 -3.10 -4.87
C VAL A 166 -12.50 -2.41 -4.81
N GLY A 167 -12.93 -2.00 -3.62
CA GLY A 167 -14.26 -1.45 -3.41
C GLY A 167 -14.48 -0.13 -4.14
N PHE A 168 -13.57 0.82 -4.04
CA PHE A 168 -13.75 2.14 -4.63
C PHE A 168 -13.88 2.10 -6.16
N PRO A 169 -12.99 1.45 -6.95
CA PRO A 169 -13.18 1.32 -8.40
C PRO A 169 -14.47 0.57 -8.76
N TYR A 170 -14.83 -0.48 -8.03
CA TYR A 170 -16.09 -1.19 -8.22
C TYR A 170 -17.30 -0.27 -8.04
N LEU A 171 -17.32 0.53 -6.96
CA LEU A 171 -18.38 1.50 -6.69
C LEU A 171 -18.50 2.56 -7.78
N VAL A 172 -17.38 3.15 -8.21
CA VAL A 172 -17.37 4.23 -9.21
C VAL A 172 -17.73 3.71 -10.60
N ARG A 173 -17.10 2.59 -11.02
CA ARG A 173 -17.22 2.08 -12.39
C ARG A 173 -18.44 1.20 -12.61
N THR A 174 -18.70 0.27 -11.69
CA THR A 174 -19.74 -0.75 -11.85
C THR A 174 -21.07 -0.27 -11.28
N VAL A 175 -21.08 0.23 -10.05
CA VAL A 175 -22.31 0.59 -9.36
C VAL A 175 -22.85 1.97 -9.81
N LEU A 176 -21.97 2.98 -9.89
CA LEU A 176 -22.36 4.33 -10.32
C LEU A 176 -22.31 4.53 -11.84
N GLY A 177 -21.65 3.64 -12.59
CA GLY A 177 -21.53 3.73 -14.05
C GLY A 177 -20.74 4.94 -14.57
N LEU A 178 -19.87 5.55 -13.71
CA LEU A 178 -19.14 6.76 -14.06
C LEU A 178 -17.92 6.44 -14.95
N PRO A 179 -17.50 7.37 -15.82
CA PRO A 179 -16.28 7.24 -16.62
C PRO A 179 -15.01 6.99 -15.82
N ALA A 180 -14.00 6.33 -16.40
CA ALA A 180 -12.72 6.00 -15.75
C ALA A 180 -11.98 7.25 -15.22
N ALA A 181 -12.17 8.41 -15.87
CA ALA A 181 -11.59 9.67 -15.42
C ALA A 181 -11.98 10.05 -13.98
N TYR A 182 -13.21 9.75 -13.55
CA TYR A 182 -13.65 10.00 -12.17
C TYR A 182 -12.88 9.15 -11.17
N TYR A 183 -12.59 7.89 -11.53
CA TYR A 183 -11.74 7.03 -10.70
C TYR A 183 -10.31 7.59 -10.59
N GLY A 184 -9.69 7.97 -11.70
CA GLY A 184 -8.34 8.52 -11.68
C GLY A 184 -8.22 9.84 -10.91
N VAL A 185 -9.21 10.74 -11.01
CA VAL A 185 -9.28 11.96 -10.20
C VAL A 185 -9.36 11.62 -8.71
N ALA A 186 -10.18 10.64 -8.36
CA ALA A 186 -10.32 10.22 -6.95
C ALA A 186 -9.04 9.58 -6.40
N GLU A 187 -8.37 8.72 -7.17
CA GLU A 187 -7.08 8.12 -6.78
C GLU A 187 -6.02 9.20 -6.55
N SER A 188 -5.93 10.19 -7.44
CA SER A 188 -5.01 11.32 -7.27
C SER A 188 -5.35 12.16 -6.03
N ALA A 189 -6.64 12.39 -5.76
CA ALA A 189 -7.09 13.10 -4.55
C ALA A 189 -6.76 12.31 -3.26
N MET A 190 -6.94 10.98 -3.28
CA MET A 190 -6.55 10.10 -2.18
C MET A 190 -5.02 10.09 -1.98
N GLY A 191 -4.24 10.10 -3.05
CA GLY A 191 -2.79 10.26 -3.00
C GLY A 191 -2.37 11.58 -2.34
N ALA A 192 -3.00 12.69 -2.73
CA ALA A 192 -2.77 14.00 -2.10
C ALA A 192 -3.16 13.98 -0.61
N ALA A 193 -4.28 13.36 -0.25
CA ALA A 193 -4.72 13.20 1.14
C ALA A 193 -3.71 12.39 1.96
N SER A 194 -3.10 11.35 1.38
CA SER A 194 -2.04 10.56 2.02
C SER A 194 -0.79 11.39 2.32
N ILE A 195 -0.35 12.22 1.36
CA ILE A 195 0.78 13.14 1.55
C ILE A 195 0.46 14.15 2.65
N LEU A 196 -0.73 14.75 2.64
CA LEU A 196 -1.17 15.67 3.68
C LEU A 196 -1.20 14.99 5.05
N GLY A 197 -1.66 13.73 5.12
CA GLY A 197 -1.64 12.94 6.35
C GLY A 197 -0.23 12.78 6.93
N SER A 198 0.75 12.43 6.09
CA SER A 198 2.16 12.30 6.51
C SER A 198 2.75 13.64 6.97
N LEU A 199 2.44 14.73 6.27
CA LEU A 199 2.86 16.08 6.68
C LEU A 199 2.20 16.51 8.01
N CYS A 200 0.94 16.13 8.23
CA CYS A 200 0.26 16.36 9.51
C CYS A 200 0.95 15.67 10.69
N VAL A 201 1.46 14.43 10.49
CA VAL A 201 2.26 13.76 11.52
C VAL A 201 3.48 14.60 11.88
N MET A 202 4.21 15.09 10.86
CA MET A 202 5.41 15.90 11.07
C MET A 202 5.11 17.19 11.85
N ALA A 203 4.01 17.87 11.48
CA ALA A 203 3.58 19.11 12.14
C ALA A 203 3.01 18.87 13.55
N LEU A 204 2.36 17.74 13.78
CA LEU A 204 1.67 17.41 15.02
C LEU A 204 2.42 16.38 15.87
N ALA A 205 3.67 16.00 15.50
CA ALA A 205 4.45 14.94 16.14
C ALA A 205 4.52 15.09 17.68
N LYS A 206 4.66 16.35 18.18
CA LYS A 206 4.70 16.63 19.63
C LYS A 206 3.32 16.58 20.31
N LYS A 207 2.22 16.57 19.55
CA LYS A 207 0.84 16.61 20.08
C LYS A 207 0.12 15.27 19.95
N ILE A 208 0.52 14.45 18.95
CA ILE A 208 -0.07 13.12 18.75
C ILE A 208 0.50 12.19 19.81
N ARG A 209 -0.40 11.60 20.60
CA ARG A 209 -0.08 10.57 21.60
C ARG A 209 -0.72 9.24 21.18
N PRO A 210 -0.19 8.07 21.64
CA PRO A 210 -0.75 6.77 21.30
C PRO A 210 -2.27 6.66 21.43
N PRO A 211 -2.93 7.20 22.46
CA PRO A 211 -4.40 7.12 22.58
C PRO A 211 -5.18 7.79 21.46
N HIS A 212 -4.60 8.79 20.77
CA HIS A 212 -5.28 9.45 19.64
C HIS A 212 -5.42 8.53 18.43
N LEU A 213 -4.57 7.50 18.32
CA LEU A 213 -4.65 6.50 17.24
C LEU A 213 -5.97 5.72 17.29
N VAL A 214 -6.54 5.51 18.46
CA VAL A 214 -7.87 4.91 18.62
C VAL A 214 -8.91 5.76 17.88
N GLY A 215 -8.89 7.07 18.07
CA GLY A 215 -9.80 7.99 17.38
C GLY A 215 -9.61 7.99 15.85
N ILE A 216 -8.36 7.91 15.39
CA ILE A 216 -8.03 7.83 13.96
C ILE A 216 -8.58 6.54 13.36
N LEU A 217 -8.36 5.39 14.01
CA LEU A 217 -8.88 4.10 13.56
C LEU A 217 -10.41 4.05 13.61
N ALA A 218 -11.03 4.57 14.67
CA ALA A 218 -12.49 4.69 14.73
C ALA A 218 -13.03 5.57 13.60
N GLY A 219 -12.31 6.63 13.25
CA GLY A 219 -12.61 7.52 12.14
C GLY A 219 -12.70 6.78 10.79
N PHE A 220 -11.86 5.76 10.55
CA PHE A 220 -11.98 4.91 9.36
C PHE A 220 -13.34 4.22 9.30
N GLY A 221 -13.71 3.55 10.39
CA GLY A 221 -15.00 2.89 10.47
C GLY A 221 -16.15 3.88 10.26
N LEU A 222 -16.09 5.05 10.93
CA LEU A 222 -17.11 6.09 10.81
C LEU A 222 -17.25 6.63 9.39
N CYS A 223 -16.17 6.76 8.62
CA CYS A 223 -16.22 7.21 7.23
C CYS A 223 -16.94 6.22 6.29
N LEU A 224 -16.95 4.92 6.61
CA LEU A 224 -17.63 3.94 5.80
C LEU A 224 -19.16 3.97 5.96
N PHE A 225 -19.69 4.52 7.06
CA PHE A 225 -21.14 4.67 7.26
C PHE A 225 -21.78 5.61 6.23
N PRO A 226 -21.34 6.88 6.05
CA PRO A 226 -21.88 7.74 5.00
C PRO A 226 -21.75 7.11 3.61
N CYS A 227 -20.65 6.40 3.34
CA CYS A 227 -20.49 5.68 2.07
C CYS A 227 -21.57 4.62 1.87
N GLY A 228 -21.82 3.78 2.88
CA GLY A 228 -22.86 2.75 2.80
C GLY A 228 -24.29 3.34 2.77
N LEU A 229 -24.55 4.35 3.60
CA LEU A 229 -25.86 5.00 3.68
C LEU A 229 -26.23 5.75 2.38
N ALA A 230 -25.25 6.32 1.67
CA ALA A 230 -25.48 7.00 0.42
C ALA A 230 -26.17 6.13 -0.65
N PHE A 231 -26.05 4.81 -0.56
CA PHE A 231 -26.72 3.86 -1.46
C PHE A 231 -28.12 3.47 -1.02
N LEU A 232 -28.50 3.75 0.23
CA LEU A 232 -29.85 3.52 0.71
C LEU A 232 -30.83 4.65 0.34
N PHE A 233 -30.33 5.84 0.06
CA PHE A 233 -31.15 6.99 -0.33
C PHE A 233 -31.15 7.16 -1.86
N PRO A 234 -32.24 7.71 -2.45
CA PRO A 234 -32.33 7.97 -3.90
C PRO A 234 -31.55 9.23 -4.31
N LEU A 235 -30.21 9.18 -4.13
CA LEU A 235 -29.29 10.26 -4.48
C LEU A 235 -28.81 10.11 -5.93
N HIS A 236 -28.50 11.22 -6.59
CA HIS A 236 -27.85 11.22 -7.88
C HIS A 236 -26.47 10.56 -7.83
N ALA A 237 -26.06 9.91 -8.92
CA ALA A 237 -24.75 9.22 -9.00
C ALA A 237 -23.56 10.14 -8.64
N PHE A 238 -23.59 11.38 -9.10
CA PHE A 238 -22.55 12.36 -8.80
C PHE A 238 -22.50 12.73 -7.31
N THR A 239 -23.65 12.86 -6.63
CA THR A 239 -23.69 13.13 -5.18
C THR A 239 -23.12 11.96 -4.39
N ARG A 240 -23.48 10.72 -4.77
CA ARG A 240 -22.88 9.51 -4.17
C ARG A 240 -21.37 9.47 -4.38
N TYR A 241 -20.90 9.80 -5.59
CA TYR A 241 -19.48 9.88 -5.89
C TYR A 241 -18.76 10.91 -4.99
N LEU A 242 -19.32 12.11 -4.80
CA LEU A 242 -18.70 13.12 -3.91
C LEU A 242 -18.63 12.66 -2.46
N ILE A 243 -19.66 11.98 -1.95
CA ILE A 243 -19.64 11.39 -0.60
C ILE A 243 -18.52 10.35 -0.49
N LEU A 244 -18.44 9.44 -1.46
CA LEU A 244 -17.36 8.44 -1.50
C LEU A 244 -15.98 9.11 -1.54
N LEU A 245 -15.77 10.07 -2.43
CA LEU A 245 -14.51 10.78 -2.60
C LEU A 245 -14.06 11.45 -1.29
N ILE A 246 -14.92 12.23 -0.66
CA ILE A 246 -14.60 12.93 0.58
C ILE A 246 -14.29 11.94 1.70
N MET A 247 -15.10 10.90 1.86
CA MET A 247 -14.90 9.90 2.91
C MET A 247 -13.63 9.08 2.70
N PHE A 248 -13.35 8.64 1.47
CA PHE A 248 -12.13 7.89 1.17
C PHE A 248 -10.87 8.77 1.27
N CYS A 249 -10.90 10.04 0.88
CA CYS A 249 -9.80 10.98 1.14
C CYS A 249 -9.56 11.16 2.65
N THR A 250 -10.62 11.26 3.45
CA THR A 250 -10.50 11.35 4.91
C THR A 250 -9.92 10.06 5.50
N CYS A 251 -10.36 8.90 5.02
CA CYS A 251 -9.77 7.60 5.39
C CYS A 251 -8.28 7.53 5.04
N GLN A 252 -7.90 7.95 3.83
CA GLN A 252 -6.53 7.89 3.34
C GLN A 252 -5.60 8.81 4.14
N LEU A 253 -6.06 10.03 4.48
CA LEU A 253 -5.36 10.94 5.36
C LEU A 253 -5.11 10.30 6.75
N GLY A 254 -6.15 9.73 7.35
CA GLY A 254 -6.05 9.04 8.64
C GLY A 254 -5.15 7.80 8.56
N CYS A 255 -5.19 7.02 7.45
CA CYS A 255 -4.34 5.87 7.22
C CYS A 255 -2.86 6.27 7.21
N SER A 256 -2.53 7.32 6.48
CA SER A 256 -1.19 7.86 6.41
C SER A 256 -0.70 8.36 7.78
N LEU A 257 -1.57 9.05 8.53
CA LEU A 257 -1.30 9.44 9.92
C LEU A 257 -0.98 8.24 10.80
N PHE A 258 -1.85 7.22 10.78
CA PHE A 258 -1.68 6.02 11.58
C PHE A 258 -0.41 5.26 11.22
N SER A 259 -0.17 4.98 9.94
CA SER A 259 0.96 4.18 9.50
C SER A 259 2.29 4.87 9.76
N THR A 260 2.39 6.19 9.50
CA THR A 260 3.62 6.96 9.77
C THR A 260 3.94 6.98 11.26
N TYR A 261 2.93 7.17 12.11
CA TYR A 261 3.12 7.15 13.56
C TYR A 261 3.48 5.74 14.07
N ALA A 262 2.78 4.70 13.60
CA ALA A 262 3.03 3.32 13.98
C ALA A 262 4.46 2.88 13.60
N ILE A 263 4.93 3.19 12.39
CA ILE A 263 6.29 2.91 11.95
C ILE A 263 7.31 3.65 12.85
N SER A 264 7.05 4.93 13.17
CA SER A 264 7.94 5.71 14.04
C SER A 264 8.06 5.11 15.44
N VAL A 265 6.96 4.63 16.02
CA VAL A 265 6.96 3.94 17.32
C VAL A 265 7.74 2.63 17.25
N ILE A 266 7.53 1.82 16.20
CA ILE A 266 8.26 0.57 16.00
C ILE A 266 9.76 0.85 15.89
N GLN A 267 10.16 1.84 15.12
CA GLN A 267 11.56 2.22 14.94
C GLN A 267 12.20 2.72 16.25
N ALA A 268 11.48 3.52 17.04
CA ALA A 268 12.00 4.06 18.29
C ALA A 268 12.25 2.98 19.37
N HIS A 269 11.50 1.86 19.32
CA HIS A 269 11.60 0.79 20.33
C HIS A 269 12.32 -0.47 19.82
N THR A 270 12.85 -0.43 18.61
CA THR A 270 13.60 -1.55 18.03
C THR A 270 15.09 -1.27 18.10
N PRO A 271 15.91 -2.17 18.71
CA PRO A 271 17.38 -2.07 18.70
C PRO A 271 17.93 -2.01 17.27
N GLU A 272 19.06 -1.31 17.09
CA GLU A 272 19.65 -1.08 15.76
C GLU A 272 20.03 -2.39 15.04
N ASP A 273 20.49 -3.40 15.75
CA ASP A 273 20.85 -4.72 15.22
C ASP A 273 19.65 -5.55 14.74
N LEU A 274 18.44 -5.28 15.27
CA LEU A 274 17.21 -5.94 14.89
C LEU A 274 16.33 -5.09 13.96
N MET A 275 16.66 -3.81 13.75
CA MET A 275 15.85 -2.86 13.01
C MET A 275 15.47 -3.38 11.61
N GLY A 276 16.45 -3.86 10.84
CA GLY A 276 16.19 -4.37 9.49
C GLY A 276 15.27 -5.59 9.48
N LYS A 277 15.42 -6.48 10.45
CA LYS A 277 14.62 -7.71 10.59
C LYS A 277 13.16 -7.35 10.96
N VAL A 278 12.96 -6.51 11.97
CA VAL A 278 11.62 -6.08 12.42
C VAL A 278 10.91 -5.33 11.33
N MET A 279 11.57 -4.39 10.64
CA MET A 279 10.97 -3.65 9.54
C MET A 279 10.60 -4.55 8.36
N SER A 280 11.39 -5.59 8.07
CA SER A 280 11.03 -6.61 7.08
C SER A 280 9.72 -7.31 7.42
N TYR A 281 9.47 -7.64 8.71
CA TYR A 281 8.18 -8.22 9.13
C TYR A 281 7.02 -7.23 9.00
N VAL A 282 7.25 -5.95 9.34
CA VAL A 282 6.24 -4.90 9.13
C VAL A 282 5.76 -4.90 7.68
N PHE A 283 6.70 -4.83 6.74
CA PHE A 283 6.38 -4.81 5.32
C PHE A 283 5.77 -6.12 4.83
N THR A 284 6.33 -7.27 5.22
CA THR A 284 5.83 -8.58 4.80
C THR A 284 4.39 -8.81 5.30
N LEU A 285 4.09 -8.51 6.57
CA LEU A 285 2.73 -8.65 7.09
C LEU A 285 1.74 -7.74 6.35
N SER A 286 2.12 -6.49 6.10
CA SER A 286 1.28 -5.54 5.37
C SER A 286 1.07 -5.99 3.92
N LEU A 287 2.13 -6.44 3.24
CA LEU A 287 2.07 -6.96 1.88
C LEU A 287 1.21 -8.23 1.76
N CYS A 288 1.23 -9.12 2.76
CA CYS A 288 0.38 -10.31 2.77
C CYS A 288 -1.09 -9.96 3.11
N ALA A 289 -1.32 -8.97 3.96
CA ALA A 289 -2.66 -8.55 4.36
C ALA A 289 -3.44 -7.87 3.22
N GLN A 290 -2.77 -7.12 2.35
CA GLN A 290 -3.41 -6.42 1.25
C GLN A 290 -4.12 -7.36 0.25
N PRO A 291 -3.47 -8.37 -0.36
CA PRO A 291 -4.14 -9.31 -1.26
C PRO A 291 -5.29 -10.07 -0.58
N ALA A 292 -5.12 -10.44 0.70
CA ALA A 292 -6.19 -11.08 1.46
C ALA A 292 -7.42 -10.16 1.55
N GLY A 293 -7.22 -8.88 1.87
CA GLY A 293 -8.28 -7.88 1.87
C GLY A 293 -8.93 -7.73 0.50
N GLN A 294 -8.13 -7.64 -0.57
CA GLN A 294 -8.64 -7.51 -1.93
C GLN A 294 -9.52 -8.70 -2.35
N ILE A 295 -9.09 -9.93 -2.05
CA ILE A 295 -9.85 -11.15 -2.35
C ILE A 295 -11.16 -11.18 -1.55
N ILE A 296 -11.11 -10.91 -0.24
CA ILE A 296 -12.29 -10.91 0.63
C ILE A 296 -13.31 -9.88 0.13
N TYR A 297 -12.87 -8.67 -0.13
CA TYR A 297 -13.78 -7.60 -0.55
C TYR A 297 -14.26 -7.76 -2.01
N GLY A 298 -13.44 -8.31 -2.91
CA GLY A 298 -13.89 -8.71 -4.24
C GLY A 298 -15.04 -9.68 -4.16
N PHE A 299 -14.90 -10.75 -3.37
CA PHE A 299 -15.97 -11.72 -3.16
C PHE A 299 -17.22 -11.12 -2.46
N LEU A 300 -17.02 -10.25 -1.45
CA LEU A 300 -18.13 -9.60 -0.76
C LEU A 300 -18.92 -8.66 -1.69
N PHE A 301 -18.25 -7.88 -2.53
CA PHE A 301 -18.93 -7.00 -3.49
C PHE A 301 -19.66 -7.77 -4.58
N ASP A 302 -19.13 -8.91 -5.03
CA ASP A 302 -19.84 -9.80 -5.96
C ASP A 302 -21.07 -10.43 -5.32
N LEU A 303 -20.94 -10.94 -4.08
CA LEU A 303 -22.03 -11.59 -3.35
C LEU A 303 -23.16 -10.62 -3.00
N PHE A 304 -22.84 -9.38 -2.67
CA PHE A 304 -23.80 -8.33 -2.29
C PHE A 304 -23.91 -7.22 -3.35
N SER A 305 -23.80 -7.59 -4.63
CA SER A 305 -23.89 -6.64 -5.75
C SER A 305 -25.15 -5.77 -5.75
N ASP A 306 -26.28 -6.32 -5.26
CA ASP A 306 -27.56 -5.61 -5.14
C ASP A 306 -27.59 -4.58 -4.01
N SER A 307 -26.67 -4.68 -3.03
CA SER A 307 -26.71 -3.81 -1.84
C SER A 307 -25.33 -3.58 -1.22
N VAL A 308 -24.62 -2.63 -1.78
CA VAL A 308 -23.27 -2.21 -1.33
C VAL A 308 -23.22 -1.83 0.17
N SER A 309 -24.33 -1.31 0.71
CA SER A 309 -24.46 -0.97 2.13
C SER A 309 -24.18 -2.17 3.05
N ARG A 310 -24.53 -3.39 2.60
CA ARG A 310 -24.30 -4.65 3.35
C ARG A 310 -22.82 -5.01 3.44
N VAL A 311 -21.97 -4.40 2.65
CA VAL A 311 -20.51 -4.58 2.72
C VAL A 311 -19.88 -3.44 3.52
N LEU A 312 -20.18 -2.17 3.17
CA LEU A 312 -19.53 -1.01 3.76
C LEU A 312 -19.89 -0.78 5.23
N VAL A 313 -21.18 -0.92 5.59
CA VAL A 313 -21.63 -0.65 6.96
C VAL A 313 -21.06 -1.67 7.96
N PRO A 314 -21.16 -3.01 7.73
CA PRO A 314 -20.52 -3.98 8.61
C PRO A 314 -19.02 -3.83 8.70
N SER A 315 -18.34 -3.51 7.59
CA SER A 315 -16.89 -3.22 7.61
C SER A 315 -16.56 -2.05 8.52
N GLY A 316 -17.34 -0.98 8.47
CA GLY A 316 -17.21 0.15 9.39
C GLY A 316 -17.38 -0.25 10.86
N VAL A 317 -18.39 -1.08 11.16
CA VAL A 317 -18.63 -1.61 12.53
C VAL A 317 -17.43 -2.44 13.01
N ILE A 318 -16.92 -3.35 12.18
CA ILE A 318 -15.78 -4.20 12.53
C ILE A 318 -14.53 -3.35 12.84
N ILE A 319 -14.25 -2.34 12.02
CA ILE A 319 -13.12 -1.45 12.23
C ILE A 319 -13.27 -0.67 13.55
N ILE A 320 -14.46 -0.18 13.87
CA ILE A 320 -14.73 0.50 15.15
C ILE A 320 -14.51 -0.45 16.33
N ILE A 321 -15.00 -1.69 16.23
CA ILE A 321 -14.79 -2.71 17.27
C ILE A 321 -13.29 -2.96 17.48
N ILE A 322 -12.53 -3.15 16.40
CA ILE A 322 -11.06 -3.34 16.47
C ILE A 322 -10.40 -2.12 17.12
N SER A 323 -10.82 -0.91 16.73
CA SER A 323 -10.31 0.32 17.31
C SER A 323 -10.57 0.41 18.82
N LEU A 324 -11.79 0.14 19.25
CA LEU A 324 -12.15 0.18 20.67
C LEU A 324 -11.46 -0.94 21.47
N ALA A 325 -11.33 -2.12 20.91
CA ALA A 325 -10.59 -3.23 21.52
C ALA A 325 -9.10 -2.89 21.68
N SER A 326 -8.52 -2.11 20.77
CA SER A 326 -7.13 -1.66 20.85
C SER A 326 -6.91 -0.48 21.82
N ALA A 327 -7.98 0.13 22.36
CA ALA A 327 -7.87 1.31 23.22
C ALA A 327 -7.07 1.06 24.51
N GLY A 328 -7.22 -0.12 25.12
CA GLY A 328 -6.44 -0.52 26.29
C GLY A 328 -4.95 -0.60 25.98
N PHE A 329 -4.60 -1.16 24.85
CA PHE A 329 -3.24 -1.27 24.34
C PHE A 329 -2.58 0.12 24.11
N PHE A 330 -3.25 1.02 23.42
CA PHE A 330 -2.72 2.36 23.17
C PHE A 330 -2.59 3.22 24.43
N ARG A 331 -3.43 2.96 25.45
CA ARG A 331 -3.27 3.60 26.77
C ARG A 331 -2.04 3.08 27.52
N GLN A 332 -1.68 1.79 27.36
CA GLN A 332 -0.46 1.23 27.93
C GLN A 332 0.78 1.80 27.26
N LEU A 333 0.76 1.94 25.94
CA LEU A 333 1.85 2.54 25.16
C LEU A 333 2.13 4.02 25.52
N ALA A 334 1.18 4.71 26.14
CA ALA A 334 1.32 6.10 26.55
C ALA A 334 1.89 6.30 27.95
N LYS A 335 2.25 5.22 28.68
CA LYS A 335 2.86 5.33 30.01
C LYS A 335 4.35 5.69 29.89
N PRO A 336 4.90 6.49 30.81
CA PRO A 336 6.28 7.00 30.73
C PRO A 336 7.37 5.93 30.79
N ASP A 337 7.06 4.68 31.15
CA ASP A 337 8.02 3.57 31.12
C ASP A 337 8.42 3.13 29.69
N PHE A 338 7.78 3.69 28.67
CA PHE A 338 8.11 3.47 27.25
C PHE A 338 9.03 4.57 26.67
N ASP A 339 9.29 5.66 27.42
CA ASP A 339 10.13 6.78 26.98
C ASP A 339 11.57 6.71 27.56
N SER A 340 11.94 5.61 28.27
CA SER A 340 13.27 5.42 28.87
C SER A 340 14.19 4.47 28.09
#